data_3f9ab1430ba2e19ecda20a636ab11a67
#
_entry.id   3f9ab1430ba2e19ecda20a636ab11a67
#
_cell.length_a   1.000
_cell.length_b   1.000
_cell.length_c   1.000
_cell.angle_alpha   90.00
_cell.angle_beta   90.00
_cell.angle_gamma   90.00
#
_symmetry.space_group_name_H-M   'P 1'
#
loop_
_entity.id
_entity.type
_entity.pdbx_description
1 polymer ?
#
loop_
_entity_poly.entity_id
_entity_poly.type
_entity_poly.pdbx_seq_one_letter_code
_entity_poly.pdbx_strand_id
1 'polypeptide(L)'
;MPRPVAPDGPESVNADAWQAYATHHLRRGTVLAEAERIDWGFPDAGPDEAFLGELTGRRVLDLGCGPARHAARLVRAHGATVDAVDLAPGQIERARDRYGSLAGLRLLRADAVEHLRTARPYDLIYSVNAVPYVDPRRLFPALATALKPGGTLCFSVLHTNSRGEGPTSEPVARPETLRFAGGGETTVRMWVPATEVWEELLTEHGLRVEDVVPVTSSDPANLASYRVFRARRPLRVSARPRTGLPPVAHAALGVGAILHGPRGLLLGRHRRGTWELPGGTVEPGESLRETVVRELREETGLRADPSKVRLLGTLLDRVGGVVRMTVGAVVTDWEGEPADQPGESVGDWRWYSLDHLPPSLFVCSAQSLTAWRPDLPIDHAPAHFTPYDDRAGGADG
;
A
#
# COMPACT_ATOMS: atom_id res chain seq x y z
N MET A 1 -12.42 15.36 -18.40
CA MET A 1 -13.27 16.01 -17.39
C MET A 1 -13.54 15.01 -16.28
N PRO A 2 -13.30 15.35 -14.99
CA PRO A 2 -13.61 14.45 -13.89
C PRO A 2 -15.12 14.25 -13.79
N ARG A 3 -15.54 13.03 -13.45
CA ARG A 3 -16.95 12.75 -13.19
C ARG A 3 -17.38 13.54 -11.94
N PRO A 4 -18.49 14.29 -11.97
CA PRO A 4 -19.06 14.89 -10.78
C PRO A 4 -19.44 13.79 -9.78
N VAL A 5 -19.41 14.12 -8.48
CA VAL A 5 -19.92 13.21 -7.42
C VAL A 5 -21.37 12.93 -7.73
N ALA A 6 -21.73 11.65 -7.87
CA ALA A 6 -23.12 11.28 -8.07
C ALA A 6 -23.92 11.63 -6.80
N PRO A 7 -25.11 12.24 -6.89
CA PRO A 7 -25.90 12.66 -5.74
C PRO A 7 -26.17 11.53 -4.73
N ASP A 8 -26.26 10.29 -5.21
CA ASP A 8 -26.51 9.08 -4.40
C ASP A 8 -25.28 8.16 -4.35
N GLY A 9 -24.10 8.69 -4.68
CA GLY A 9 -22.84 7.92 -4.71
C GLY A 9 -22.24 7.67 -3.32
N PRO A 10 -21.24 6.76 -3.21
CA PRO A 10 -20.57 6.42 -1.94
C PRO A 10 -20.05 7.64 -1.19
N GLU A 11 -19.50 8.64 -1.87
CA GLU A 11 -18.94 9.85 -1.26
C GLU A 11 -20.02 10.75 -0.66
N SER A 12 -21.23 10.82 -1.25
CA SER A 12 -22.35 11.54 -0.67
C SER A 12 -22.83 10.91 0.63
N VAL A 13 -22.97 9.58 0.65
CA VAL A 13 -23.29 8.81 1.86
C VAL A 13 -22.27 9.07 2.95
N ASN A 14 -20.98 9.09 2.60
CA ASN A 14 -19.88 9.36 3.54
C ASN A 14 -19.95 10.78 4.11
N ALA A 15 -20.26 11.78 3.28
CA ALA A 15 -20.39 13.17 3.74
C ALA A 15 -21.48 13.32 4.81
N ASP A 16 -22.64 12.72 4.58
CA ASP A 16 -23.77 12.74 5.52
C ASP A 16 -23.44 11.98 6.82
N ALA A 17 -22.81 10.82 6.70
CA ALA A 17 -22.40 10.00 7.84
C ALA A 17 -21.38 10.73 8.74
N TRP A 18 -20.37 11.37 8.15
CA TRP A 18 -19.36 12.12 8.90
C TRP A 18 -19.91 13.41 9.50
N GLN A 19 -20.88 14.06 8.84
CA GLN A 19 -21.60 15.18 9.43
C GLN A 19 -22.45 14.74 10.62
N ALA A 20 -23.15 13.60 10.53
CA ALA A 20 -23.92 13.04 11.64
C ALA A 20 -22.99 12.69 12.83
N TYR A 21 -21.83 12.08 12.56
CA TYR A 21 -20.81 11.80 13.55
C TYR A 21 -20.32 13.07 14.26
N ALA A 22 -19.97 14.10 13.49
CA ALA A 22 -19.51 15.37 14.05
C ALA A 22 -20.58 16.05 14.91
N THR A 23 -21.84 16.07 14.45
CA THR A 23 -22.98 16.62 15.16
C THR A 23 -23.24 15.89 16.49
N HIS A 24 -23.10 14.54 16.48
CA HIS A 24 -23.22 13.74 17.70
C HIS A 24 -22.19 14.17 18.76
N HIS A 25 -20.93 14.33 18.35
CA HIS A 25 -19.85 14.72 19.26
C HIS A 25 -19.94 16.17 19.73
N LEU A 26 -20.39 17.08 18.87
CA LEU A 26 -20.67 18.48 19.26
C LEU A 26 -21.77 18.56 20.35
N ARG A 27 -22.91 17.87 20.16
CA ARG A 27 -23.99 17.82 21.12
C ARG A 27 -23.60 17.25 22.48
N ARG A 28 -22.66 16.32 22.51
CA ARG A 28 -22.13 15.70 23.73
C ARG A 28 -20.99 16.49 24.38
N GLY A 29 -20.53 17.57 23.76
CA GLY A 29 -19.34 18.27 24.22
C GLY A 29 -18.10 17.39 24.33
N THR A 30 -17.94 16.38 23.41
CA THR A 30 -16.86 15.42 23.50
C THR A 30 -15.52 16.11 23.25
N VAL A 31 -14.67 16.13 24.27
CA VAL A 31 -13.30 16.63 24.19
C VAL A 31 -12.35 15.46 23.97
N LEU A 32 -11.60 15.49 22.87
CA LEU A 32 -10.54 14.52 22.60
C LEU A 32 -9.25 14.96 23.33
N ALA A 33 -8.49 14.00 23.86
CA ALA A 33 -7.14 14.27 24.36
C ALA A 33 -6.25 14.85 23.25
N GLU A 34 -5.21 15.60 23.64
CA GLU A 34 -4.17 16.02 22.70
C GLU A 34 -3.51 14.78 22.11
N ALA A 35 -3.09 14.87 20.84
CA ALA A 35 -2.37 13.78 20.22
C ALA A 35 -0.92 13.78 20.71
N GLU A 36 -0.45 12.66 21.24
CA GLU A 36 0.96 12.47 21.62
C GLU A 36 1.77 11.92 20.44
N ARG A 37 1.10 11.31 19.47
CA ARG A 37 1.62 10.78 18.20
C ARG A 37 0.55 10.76 17.13
N ILE A 38 0.90 10.42 15.90
CA ILE A 38 -0.09 10.12 14.87
C ILE A 38 -0.71 8.73 15.13
N ASP A 39 -2.03 8.67 15.22
CA ASP A 39 -2.78 7.43 15.43
C ASP A 39 -3.18 6.83 14.08
N TRP A 40 -2.41 5.89 13.57
CA TRP A 40 -2.64 5.30 12.25
C TRP A 40 -3.80 4.29 12.16
N GLY A 41 -4.61 4.19 13.19
CA GLY A 41 -5.76 3.29 13.31
C GLY A 41 -5.98 2.85 14.75
N PHE A 42 -4.89 2.74 15.52
CA PHE A 42 -4.91 2.51 16.95
C PHE A 42 -3.99 3.49 17.67
N PRO A 43 -4.35 3.96 18.89
CA PRO A 43 -3.61 5.02 19.59
C PRO A 43 -2.13 4.73 19.81
N ASP A 44 -1.78 3.47 20.08
CA ASP A 44 -0.44 3.08 20.51
C ASP A 44 0.29 2.20 19.46
N ALA A 45 -0.23 2.13 18.23
CA ALA A 45 0.31 1.27 17.20
C ALA A 45 0.64 2.02 15.90
N GLY A 46 1.50 1.39 15.10
CA GLY A 46 1.98 1.93 13.83
C GLY A 46 3.26 2.78 13.96
N PRO A 47 3.79 3.27 12.83
CA PRO A 47 5.04 3.98 12.80
C PRO A 47 4.98 5.32 13.56
N ASP A 48 6.11 5.77 14.07
CA ASP A 48 6.27 7.08 14.68
C ASP A 48 6.31 8.22 13.64
N GLU A 49 6.52 9.45 14.09
CA GLU A 49 6.53 10.62 13.22
C GLU A 49 7.76 10.71 12.29
N ALA A 50 8.84 9.94 12.58
CA ALA A 50 9.98 9.82 11.66
C ALA A 50 9.56 9.20 10.32
N PHE A 51 8.49 8.40 10.33
CA PHE A 51 7.88 7.87 9.11
C PHE A 51 7.39 8.96 8.14
N LEU A 52 7.03 10.14 8.64
CA LEU A 52 6.65 11.30 7.82
C LEU A 52 7.88 11.99 7.19
N GLY A 53 9.07 11.77 7.73
CA GLY A 53 10.32 12.43 7.36
C GLY A 53 10.52 13.78 8.03
N GLU A 54 11.41 14.61 7.47
CA GLU A 54 11.68 15.95 8.00
C GLU A 54 10.46 16.87 7.85
N LEU A 55 10.05 17.51 8.94
CA LEU A 55 8.84 18.33 9.02
C LEU A 55 9.13 19.83 9.23
N THR A 56 10.30 20.18 9.75
CA THR A 56 10.65 21.57 10.08
C THR A 56 10.58 22.47 8.85
N GLY A 57 9.75 23.50 8.93
CA GLY A 57 9.53 24.44 7.83
C GLY A 57 8.85 23.86 6.59
N ARG A 58 8.37 22.61 6.65
CA ARG A 58 7.65 21.98 5.56
C ARG A 58 6.20 22.43 5.49
N ARG A 59 5.69 22.49 4.26
CA ARG A 59 4.28 22.70 3.98
C ARG A 59 3.56 21.37 3.91
N VAL A 60 2.71 21.09 4.88
CA VAL A 60 2.06 19.81 5.11
C VAL A 60 0.55 19.92 4.88
N LEU A 61 -0.06 18.87 4.33
CA LEU A 61 -1.51 18.72 4.27
C LEU A 61 -1.94 17.56 5.16
N ASP A 62 -2.87 17.84 6.08
CA ASP A 62 -3.67 16.84 6.79
C ASP A 62 -4.99 16.65 6.03
N LEU A 63 -5.13 15.55 5.29
CA LEU A 63 -6.28 15.26 4.44
C LEU A 63 -7.32 14.42 5.18
N GLY A 64 -8.50 14.99 5.41
CA GLY A 64 -9.51 14.40 6.28
C GLY A 64 -9.14 14.56 7.75
N CYS A 65 -8.80 15.78 8.16
CA CYS A 65 -8.18 16.08 9.44
C CYS A 65 -9.09 15.85 10.67
N GLY A 66 -10.41 15.69 10.47
CA GLY A 66 -11.36 15.63 11.57
C GLY A 66 -11.23 16.88 12.46
N PRO A 67 -11.10 16.72 13.80
CA PRO A 67 -10.89 17.81 14.74
C PRO A 67 -9.45 18.32 14.79
N ALA A 68 -8.61 18.01 13.82
CA ALA A 68 -7.26 18.51 13.54
C ALA A 68 -6.22 18.31 14.68
N ARG A 69 -6.38 17.32 15.56
CA ARG A 69 -5.44 17.11 16.68
C ARG A 69 -4.04 16.68 16.23
N HIS A 70 -3.94 15.89 15.16
CA HIS A 70 -2.64 15.51 14.58
C HIS A 70 -1.98 16.71 13.89
N ALA A 71 -2.72 17.50 13.14
CA ALA A 71 -2.24 18.73 12.53
C ALA A 71 -1.67 19.70 13.58
N ALA A 72 -2.41 19.93 14.68
CA ALA A 72 -1.96 20.78 15.78
C ALA A 72 -0.68 20.27 16.43
N ARG A 73 -0.53 18.94 16.58
CA ARG A 73 0.70 18.33 17.06
C ARG A 73 1.89 18.60 16.14
N LEU A 74 1.74 18.38 14.83
CA LEU A 74 2.84 18.61 13.88
C LEU A 74 3.31 20.07 13.86
N VAL A 75 2.36 21.02 14.02
CA VAL A 75 2.73 22.44 14.15
C VAL A 75 3.53 22.69 15.43
N ARG A 76 3.03 22.19 16.60
CA ARG A 76 3.65 22.46 17.90
C ARG A 76 4.98 21.74 18.11
N ALA A 77 5.06 20.48 17.71
CA ALA A 77 6.21 19.63 17.99
C ALA A 77 7.34 19.79 16.95
N HIS A 78 6.98 20.09 15.69
CA HIS A 78 7.93 20.06 14.57
C HIS A 78 8.04 21.38 13.80
N GLY A 79 7.27 22.42 14.16
CA GLY A 79 7.32 23.70 13.45
C GLY A 79 6.86 23.61 11.98
N ALA A 80 6.04 22.61 11.64
CA ALA A 80 5.45 22.50 10.31
C ALA A 80 4.39 23.58 10.08
N THR A 81 4.19 23.98 8.80
CA THR A 81 3.00 24.73 8.40
C THR A 81 1.97 23.76 7.83
N VAL A 82 0.81 23.64 8.50
CA VAL A 82 -0.18 22.62 8.17
C VAL A 82 -1.47 23.24 7.65
N ASP A 83 -1.89 22.83 6.46
CA ASP A 83 -3.25 22.96 5.97
C ASP A 83 -4.02 21.70 6.43
N ALA A 84 -5.08 21.85 7.19
CA ALA A 84 -5.91 20.76 7.68
C ALA A 84 -7.30 20.86 7.04
N VAL A 85 -7.64 19.86 6.24
CA VAL A 85 -8.83 19.85 5.38
C VAL A 85 -9.80 18.77 5.81
N ASP A 86 -11.07 19.12 5.98
CA ASP A 86 -12.16 18.17 6.17
C ASP A 86 -13.43 18.65 5.46
N LEU A 87 -14.23 17.70 4.96
CA LEU A 87 -15.49 18.02 4.28
C LEU A 87 -16.60 18.35 5.29
N ALA A 88 -16.64 17.68 6.44
CA ALA A 88 -17.68 17.81 7.45
C ALA A 88 -17.57 19.14 8.21
N PRO A 89 -18.56 20.04 8.09
CA PRO A 89 -18.51 21.36 8.77
C PRO A 89 -18.36 21.24 10.28
N GLY A 90 -19.02 20.26 10.92
CA GLY A 90 -18.91 20.06 12.35
C GLY A 90 -17.53 19.59 12.82
N GLN A 91 -16.73 18.94 11.99
CA GLN A 91 -15.34 18.62 12.31
C GLN A 91 -14.47 19.87 12.31
N ILE A 92 -14.63 20.70 11.31
CA ILE A 92 -13.91 21.98 11.22
C ILE A 92 -14.32 22.96 12.34
N GLU A 93 -15.59 22.95 12.75
CA GLU A 93 -16.05 23.71 13.92
C GLU A 93 -15.29 23.27 15.18
N ARG A 94 -15.27 21.98 15.49
CA ARG A 94 -14.52 21.40 16.63
C ARG A 94 -13.04 21.74 16.58
N ALA A 95 -12.45 21.71 15.39
CA ALA A 95 -11.05 22.07 15.18
C ALA A 95 -10.80 23.57 15.45
N ARG A 96 -11.70 24.45 15.00
CA ARG A 96 -11.59 25.90 15.20
C ARG A 96 -11.74 26.31 16.66
N ASP A 97 -12.69 25.70 17.36
CA ASP A 97 -12.91 25.96 18.79
C ASP A 97 -11.66 25.69 19.62
N ARG A 98 -10.87 24.71 19.21
CA ARG A 98 -9.70 24.27 19.96
C ARG A 98 -8.38 24.84 19.46
N TYR A 99 -8.22 24.97 18.16
CA TYR A 99 -6.93 25.28 17.52
C TYR A 99 -7.00 26.49 16.58
N GLY A 100 -8.11 27.22 16.52
CA GLY A 100 -8.31 28.31 15.57
C GLY A 100 -7.29 29.44 15.69
N SER A 101 -6.66 29.61 16.88
CA SER A 101 -5.60 30.59 17.12
C SER A 101 -4.17 30.05 16.95
N LEU A 102 -4.01 28.77 16.62
CA LEU A 102 -2.68 28.16 16.51
C LEU A 102 -1.97 28.68 15.25
N ALA A 103 -0.94 29.50 15.42
CA ALA A 103 -0.11 29.95 14.33
C ALA A 103 0.56 28.77 13.62
N GLY A 104 0.55 28.78 12.28
CA GLY A 104 1.06 27.68 11.48
C GLY A 104 0.01 26.62 11.11
N LEU A 105 -1.20 26.66 11.67
CA LEU A 105 -2.31 25.79 11.34
C LEU A 105 -3.41 26.54 10.58
N ARG A 106 -3.79 26.05 9.42
CA ARG A 106 -4.92 26.57 8.63
C ARG A 106 -6.01 25.53 8.50
N LEU A 107 -7.18 25.83 9.03
CA LEU A 107 -8.35 24.93 9.04
C LEU A 107 -9.29 25.25 7.87
N LEU A 108 -9.52 24.28 7.01
CA LEU A 108 -10.24 24.46 5.76
C LEU A 108 -11.40 23.46 5.66
N ARG A 109 -12.60 23.97 5.40
CA ARG A 109 -13.70 23.13 4.96
C ARG A 109 -13.66 23.03 3.44
N ALA A 110 -13.37 21.86 2.91
CA ALA A 110 -13.35 21.62 1.46
C ALA A 110 -13.51 20.14 1.12
N ASP A 111 -13.98 19.86 -0.08
CA ASP A 111 -13.80 18.55 -0.71
C ASP A 111 -12.31 18.28 -0.94
N ALA A 112 -11.88 17.06 -0.61
CA ALA A 112 -10.48 16.67 -0.69
C ALA A 112 -9.90 16.83 -2.10
N VAL A 113 -10.63 16.34 -3.11
CA VAL A 113 -10.16 16.34 -4.51
C VAL A 113 -10.12 17.76 -5.07
N GLU A 114 -11.15 18.57 -4.80
CA GLU A 114 -11.19 19.97 -5.26
C GLU A 114 -10.11 20.82 -4.59
N HIS A 115 -9.85 20.59 -3.30
CA HIS A 115 -8.73 21.25 -2.61
C HIS A 115 -7.38 20.90 -3.23
N LEU A 116 -7.11 19.60 -3.45
CA LEU A 116 -5.86 19.13 -4.02
C LEU A 116 -5.60 19.68 -5.43
N ARG A 117 -6.65 19.90 -6.23
CA ARG A 117 -6.55 20.45 -7.59
C ARG A 117 -6.13 21.93 -7.62
N THR A 118 -6.49 22.68 -6.60
CA THR A 118 -6.32 24.15 -6.56
C THR A 118 -5.21 24.60 -5.63
N ALA A 119 -4.77 23.73 -4.72
CA ALA A 119 -3.76 24.05 -3.74
C ALA A 119 -2.35 24.17 -4.38
N ARG A 120 -1.52 25.00 -3.79
CA ARG A 120 -0.07 24.97 -4.07
C ARG A 120 0.49 23.62 -3.62
N PRO A 121 1.46 23.05 -4.33
CA PRO A 121 2.00 21.74 -3.98
C PRO A 121 2.59 21.68 -2.55
N TYR A 122 2.45 20.52 -1.93
CA TYR A 122 2.88 20.20 -0.58
C TYR A 122 4.21 19.44 -0.58
N ASP A 123 4.97 19.59 0.49
CA ASP A 123 6.17 18.78 0.76
C ASP A 123 5.75 17.38 1.28
N LEU A 124 4.69 17.36 2.07
CA LEU A 124 4.09 16.16 2.64
C LEU A 124 2.56 16.27 2.60
N ILE A 125 1.91 15.21 2.18
CA ILE A 125 0.48 14.97 2.39
C ILE A 125 0.36 13.75 3.30
N TYR A 126 -0.37 13.86 4.41
CA TYR A 126 -0.73 12.69 5.19
C TYR A 126 -2.23 12.60 5.41
N SER A 127 -2.71 11.39 5.67
CA SER A 127 -4.13 11.13 5.88
C SER A 127 -4.30 9.93 6.82
N VAL A 128 -5.02 10.14 7.91
CA VAL A 128 -5.31 9.09 8.87
C VAL A 128 -6.73 8.57 8.62
N ASN A 129 -6.83 7.40 8.00
CA ASN A 129 -8.10 6.71 7.72
C ASN A 129 -9.14 7.52 6.91
N ALA A 130 -8.75 8.58 6.19
CA ALA A 130 -9.70 9.34 5.37
C ALA A 130 -9.68 8.97 3.88
N VAL A 131 -8.56 8.47 3.36
CA VAL A 131 -8.43 7.99 1.97
C VAL A 131 -9.53 6.98 1.59
N PRO A 132 -9.92 6.02 2.42
CA PRO A 132 -10.94 5.03 2.07
C PRO A 132 -12.35 5.59 1.84
N TYR A 133 -12.61 6.85 2.13
CA TYR A 133 -13.94 7.46 1.96
C TYR A 133 -14.10 8.21 0.63
N VAL A 134 -13.05 8.29 -0.17
CA VAL A 134 -13.03 8.97 -1.47
C VAL A 134 -12.69 7.98 -2.57
N ASP A 135 -13.34 8.09 -3.73
CA ASP A 135 -13.02 7.22 -4.87
C ASP A 135 -11.53 7.34 -5.25
N PRO A 136 -10.76 6.24 -5.16
CA PRO A 136 -9.34 6.25 -5.46
C PRO A 136 -9.02 6.78 -6.86
N ARG A 137 -9.88 6.49 -7.84
CA ARG A 137 -9.70 6.94 -9.23
C ARG A 137 -9.81 8.46 -9.40
N ARG A 138 -10.48 9.13 -8.45
CA ARG A 138 -10.55 10.60 -8.39
C ARG A 138 -9.44 11.18 -7.53
N LEU A 139 -9.13 10.51 -6.40
CA LEU A 139 -8.24 11.01 -5.37
C LEU A 139 -6.77 10.93 -5.78
N PHE A 140 -6.29 9.76 -6.27
CA PHE A 140 -4.85 9.57 -6.52
C PHE A 140 -4.25 10.47 -7.60
N PRO A 141 -4.92 10.76 -8.74
CA PRO A 141 -4.44 11.75 -9.70
C PRO A 141 -4.26 13.15 -9.07
N ALA A 142 -5.18 13.53 -8.17
CA ALA A 142 -5.12 14.83 -7.48
C ALA A 142 -3.98 14.84 -6.45
N LEU A 143 -3.79 13.78 -5.66
CA LEU A 143 -2.68 13.62 -4.71
C LEU A 143 -1.32 13.73 -5.41
N ALA A 144 -1.14 12.99 -6.51
CA ALA A 144 0.10 13.00 -7.29
C ALA A 144 0.44 14.40 -7.82
N THR A 145 -0.58 15.17 -8.23
CA THR A 145 -0.39 16.53 -8.74
C THR A 145 -0.09 17.52 -7.61
N ALA A 146 -0.74 17.36 -6.45
CA ALA A 146 -0.61 18.26 -5.30
C ALA A 146 0.67 18.06 -4.49
N LEU A 147 1.45 17.02 -4.72
CA LEU A 147 2.78 16.85 -4.13
C LEU A 147 3.83 17.59 -4.95
N LYS A 148 4.83 18.17 -4.29
CA LYS A 148 6.06 18.64 -4.96
C LYS A 148 6.84 17.45 -5.52
N PRO A 149 7.67 17.63 -6.57
CA PRO A 149 8.69 16.64 -6.92
C PRO A 149 9.56 16.33 -5.68
N GLY A 150 9.72 15.05 -5.35
CA GLY A 150 10.37 14.59 -4.12
C GLY A 150 9.47 14.63 -2.87
N GLY A 151 8.24 15.10 -2.98
CA GLY A 151 7.28 15.15 -1.88
C GLY A 151 6.78 13.76 -1.48
N THR A 152 6.36 13.62 -0.23
CA THR A 152 5.95 12.36 0.40
C THR A 152 4.43 12.32 0.60
N LEU A 153 3.84 11.15 0.41
CA LEU A 153 2.47 10.81 0.78
C LEU A 153 2.52 9.71 1.84
N CYS A 154 1.87 9.95 3.00
CA CYS A 154 1.69 8.92 4.02
C CYS A 154 0.20 8.80 4.35
N PHE A 155 -0.36 7.60 4.34
CA PHE A 155 -1.76 7.42 4.70
C PHE A 155 -2.03 6.06 5.29
N SER A 156 -3.04 5.99 6.18
CA SER A 156 -3.55 4.73 6.67
C SER A 156 -4.90 4.39 6.06
N VAL A 157 -5.12 3.10 5.86
CA VAL A 157 -6.39 2.54 5.36
C VAL A 157 -6.77 1.31 6.16
N LEU A 158 -8.07 1.09 6.31
CA LEU A 158 -8.60 -0.16 6.84
C LEU A 158 -8.16 -1.32 5.94
N HIS A 159 -7.72 -2.43 6.55
CA HIS A 159 -7.41 -3.67 5.84
C HIS A 159 -8.40 -4.79 6.22
N THR A 160 -8.56 -5.03 7.52
CA THR A 160 -9.54 -5.97 8.05
C THR A 160 -10.45 -5.20 9.02
N ASN A 161 -11.75 -5.39 8.94
CA ASN A 161 -12.67 -4.74 9.87
C ASN A 161 -12.81 -5.50 11.20
N SER A 162 -13.55 -4.95 12.15
CA SER A 162 -13.76 -5.54 13.48
C SER A 162 -14.51 -6.88 13.47
N ARG A 163 -15.10 -7.28 12.33
CA ARG A 163 -15.74 -8.59 12.13
C ARG A 163 -14.80 -9.61 11.50
N GLY A 164 -13.55 -9.24 11.20
CA GLY A 164 -12.59 -10.10 10.52
C GLY A 164 -12.74 -10.15 9.00
N GLU A 165 -13.60 -9.29 8.41
CA GLU A 165 -13.74 -9.21 6.95
C GLU A 165 -12.53 -8.50 6.36
N GLY A 166 -11.79 -9.20 5.51
CA GLY A 166 -10.59 -8.74 4.85
C GLY A 166 -10.85 -7.78 3.69
N PRO A 167 -9.81 -7.39 2.95
CA PRO A 167 -9.91 -6.49 1.80
C PRO A 167 -10.61 -7.14 0.60
N THR A 168 -11.00 -6.31 -0.36
CA THR A 168 -11.57 -6.73 -1.65
C THR A 168 -10.47 -6.81 -2.72
N SER A 169 -10.66 -7.67 -3.73
CA SER A 169 -9.76 -7.80 -4.89
C SER A 169 -9.83 -6.60 -5.84
N GLU A 170 -10.92 -5.83 -5.77
CA GLU A 170 -11.14 -4.67 -6.63
C GLU A 170 -11.39 -3.41 -5.80
N PRO A 171 -11.07 -2.20 -6.33
CA PRO A 171 -11.35 -0.94 -5.65
C PRO A 171 -12.83 -0.55 -5.77
N VAL A 172 -13.68 -1.31 -5.10
CA VAL A 172 -15.13 -1.09 -5.02
C VAL A 172 -15.50 -0.68 -3.60
N ALA A 173 -16.38 0.33 -3.47
CA ALA A 173 -16.85 0.78 -2.17
C ALA A 173 -17.83 -0.24 -1.55
N ARG A 174 -17.54 -0.69 -0.34
CA ARG A 174 -18.39 -1.58 0.45
C ARG A 174 -18.98 -0.88 1.68
N PRO A 175 -20.12 -1.35 2.21
CA PRO A 175 -20.67 -0.79 3.43
C PRO A 175 -19.82 -1.19 4.64
N GLU A 176 -19.54 -0.20 5.49
CA GLU A 176 -18.91 -0.38 6.80
C GLU A 176 -19.68 0.37 7.87
N THR A 177 -19.59 -0.07 9.12
CA THR A 177 -20.29 0.54 10.24
C THR A 177 -19.41 1.57 10.95
N LEU A 178 -19.87 2.83 10.98
CA LEU A 178 -19.25 3.88 11.78
C LEU A 178 -20.01 3.98 13.12
N ARG A 179 -19.36 3.59 14.21
CA ARG A 179 -19.93 3.65 15.56
C ARG A 179 -19.63 4.97 16.23
N PHE A 180 -20.59 5.49 16.96
CA PHE A 180 -20.45 6.73 17.71
C PHE A 180 -20.09 6.42 19.17
N ALA A 181 -19.14 7.15 19.73
CA ALA A 181 -18.81 7.01 21.12
C ALA A 181 -20.01 7.35 22.02
N GLY A 182 -20.36 6.44 22.91
CA GLY A 182 -21.52 6.57 23.80
C GLY A 182 -22.86 6.15 23.18
N GLY A 183 -22.84 5.47 22.04
CA GLY A 183 -23.99 4.80 21.40
C GLY A 183 -24.46 5.47 20.13
N GLY A 184 -25.06 4.67 19.26
CA GLY A 184 -25.45 5.02 17.90
C GLY A 184 -24.40 4.60 16.87
N GLU A 185 -24.88 4.41 15.63
CA GLU A 185 -24.04 4.05 14.50
C GLU A 185 -24.66 4.56 13.20
N THR A 186 -23.86 4.62 12.15
CA THR A 186 -24.30 4.92 10.79
C THR A 186 -23.50 4.10 9.81
N THR A 187 -23.99 3.98 8.58
CA THR A 187 -23.27 3.29 7.52
C THR A 187 -22.43 4.27 6.72
N VAL A 188 -21.19 3.88 6.46
CA VAL A 188 -20.29 4.54 5.50
C VAL A 188 -20.02 3.60 4.35
N ARG A 189 -19.51 4.15 3.25
CA ARG A 189 -19.07 3.40 2.07
C ARG A 189 -17.56 3.56 1.94
N MET A 190 -16.80 2.47 2.14
CA MET A 190 -15.36 2.52 2.14
C MET A 190 -14.77 1.70 1.00
N TRP A 191 -13.77 2.25 0.34
CA TRP A 191 -12.89 1.50 -0.55
C TRP A 191 -11.84 0.80 0.31
N VAL A 192 -11.91 -0.52 0.36
CA VAL A 192 -10.98 -1.35 1.16
C VAL A 192 -10.37 -2.43 0.26
N PRO A 193 -9.69 -2.06 -0.82
CA PRO A 193 -9.03 -3.04 -1.67
C PRO A 193 -7.78 -3.62 -0.99
N ALA A 194 -7.28 -4.72 -1.54
CA ALA A 194 -6.06 -5.37 -1.10
C ALA A 194 -4.85 -4.42 -1.20
N THR A 195 -3.81 -4.71 -0.43
CA THR A 195 -2.59 -3.88 -0.35
C THR A 195 -1.99 -3.63 -1.73
N GLU A 196 -1.92 -4.67 -2.56
CA GLU A 196 -1.37 -4.64 -3.91
C GLU A 196 -2.15 -3.67 -4.82
N VAL A 197 -3.47 -3.64 -4.68
CA VAL A 197 -4.33 -2.73 -5.46
C VAL A 197 -4.09 -1.27 -5.07
N TRP A 198 -3.84 -0.99 -3.79
CA TRP A 198 -3.41 0.34 -3.35
C TRP A 198 -2.04 0.72 -3.94
N GLU A 199 -1.09 -0.21 -3.97
CA GLU A 199 0.24 0.00 -4.56
C GLU A 199 0.16 0.23 -6.08
N GLU A 200 -0.70 -0.52 -6.77
CA GLU A 200 -0.98 -0.33 -8.19
C GLU A 200 -1.53 1.08 -8.47
N LEU A 201 -2.55 1.50 -7.71
CA LEU A 201 -3.13 2.84 -7.82
C LEU A 201 -2.10 3.96 -7.58
N LEU A 202 -1.22 3.80 -6.59
CA LEU A 202 -0.14 4.74 -6.33
C LEU A 202 0.81 4.82 -7.52
N THR A 203 1.25 3.66 -8.01
CA THR A 203 2.23 3.56 -9.10
C THR A 203 1.65 4.05 -10.43
N GLU A 204 0.38 3.75 -10.72
CA GLU A 204 -0.35 4.24 -11.92
C GLU A 204 -0.32 5.77 -12.00
N HIS A 205 -0.35 6.44 -10.85
CA HIS A 205 -0.30 7.90 -10.78
C HIS A 205 1.11 8.46 -10.52
N GLY A 206 2.16 7.64 -10.72
CA GLY A 206 3.55 8.06 -10.65
C GLY A 206 4.07 8.30 -9.24
N LEU A 207 3.44 7.69 -8.23
CA LEU A 207 3.91 7.68 -6.85
C LEU A 207 4.63 6.35 -6.57
N ARG A 208 5.89 6.42 -6.18
CA ARG A 208 6.68 5.23 -5.83
C ARG A 208 6.42 4.86 -4.37
N VAL A 209 5.94 3.67 -4.14
CA VAL A 209 5.78 3.12 -2.78
C VAL A 209 7.18 2.87 -2.19
N GLU A 210 7.42 3.39 -0.99
CA GLU A 210 8.67 3.24 -0.25
C GLU A 210 8.51 2.25 0.90
N ASP A 211 7.32 2.22 1.52
CA ASP A 211 7.05 1.35 2.65
C ASP A 211 5.55 1.09 2.83
N VAL A 212 5.21 -0.08 3.39
CA VAL A 212 3.86 -0.45 3.81
C VAL A 212 3.93 -1.16 5.16
N VAL A 213 3.42 -0.51 6.19
CA VAL A 213 3.47 -1.02 7.56
C VAL A 213 2.10 -1.57 7.98
N PRO A 214 2.00 -2.85 8.35
CA PRO A 214 0.80 -3.40 8.96
C PRO A 214 0.65 -2.87 10.39
N VAL A 215 -0.58 -2.49 10.74
CA VAL A 215 -0.94 -2.00 12.07
C VAL A 215 -2.10 -2.83 12.61
N THR A 216 -1.88 -3.47 13.76
CA THR A 216 -2.87 -4.31 14.44
C THR A 216 -3.10 -3.81 15.86
N SER A 217 -4.24 -4.15 16.43
CA SER A 217 -4.53 -3.86 17.85
C SER A 217 -3.61 -4.67 18.77
N SER A 218 -3.27 -4.10 19.91
CA SER A 218 -2.66 -4.82 21.04
C SER A 218 -3.63 -5.77 21.74
N ASP A 219 -4.95 -5.54 21.56
CA ASP A 219 -5.99 -6.46 22.03
C ASP A 219 -6.23 -7.56 20.97
N PRO A 220 -5.90 -8.82 21.24
CA PRO A 220 -6.08 -9.93 20.31
C PRO A 220 -7.56 -10.22 19.96
N ALA A 221 -8.51 -9.74 20.77
CA ALA A 221 -9.93 -9.85 20.47
C ALA A 221 -10.40 -8.85 19.39
N ASN A 222 -9.63 -7.81 19.13
CA ASN A 222 -9.94 -6.82 18.10
C ASN A 222 -9.31 -7.25 16.77
N LEU A 223 -10.14 -7.79 15.88
CA LEU A 223 -9.72 -8.31 14.56
C LEU A 223 -9.39 -7.21 13.54
N ALA A 224 -9.66 -5.95 13.86
CA ALA A 224 -9.39 -4.85 12.93
C ALA A 224 -7.89 -4.69 12.70
N SER A 225 -7.53 -4.40 11.46
CA SER A 225 -6.16 -4.08 11.09
C SER A 225 -6.12 -2.99 10.02
N TYR A 226 -5.00 -2.29 9.96
CA TYR A 226 -4.77 -1.21 9.01
C TYR A 226 -3.48 -1.44 8.24
N ARG A 227 -3.31 -0.71 7.15
CA ARG A 227 -2.04 -0.57 6.42
C ARG A 227 -1.69 0.90 6.38
N VAL A 228 -0.44 1.20 6.69
CA VAL A 228 0.12 2.55 6.58
C VAL A 228 1.08 2.55 5.41
N PHE A 229 0.75 3.34 4.41
CA PHE A 229 1.55 3.49 3.20
C PHE A 229 2.45 4.71 3.31
N ARG A 230 3.68 4.58 2.84
CA ARG A 230 4.55 5.69 2.50
C ARG A 230 4.91 5.60 1.03
N ALA A 231 4.63 6.67 0.30
CA ALA A 231 4.97 6.78 -1.11
C ALA A 231 5.61 8.14 -1.40
N ARG A 232 6.39 8.23 -2.46
CA ARG A 232 7.08 9.44 -2.85
C ARG A 232 6.77 9.79 -4.29
N ARG A 233 6.52 11.09 -4.53
CA ARG A 233 6.57 11.61 -5.89
C ARG A 233 8.02 11.72 -6.32
N PRO A 234 8.49 10.99 -7.36
CA PRO A 234 9.87 11.07 -7.80
C PRO A 234 10.29 12.50 -8.16
N LEU A 235 11.53 12.83 -7.92
CA LEU A 235 12.11 14.03 -8.50
C LEU A 235 12.02 13.89 -10.01
N ARG A 236 11.44 14.87 -10.71
CA ARG A 236 11.57 14.92 -12.17
C ARG A 236 13.06 15.03 -12.48
N VAL A 237 13.68 13.92 -12.79
CA VAL A 237 14.88 13.99 -13.60
C VAL A 237 14.40 14.61 -14.90
N SER A 238 14.83 15.84 -15.18
CA SER A 238 14.59 16.45 -16.49
C SER A 238 15.29 15.54 -17.50
N ALA A 239 14.53 14.65 -18.12
CA ALA A 239 14.97 13.93 -19.29
C ALA A 239 15.09 14.97 -20.43
N ARG A 240 16.19 15.69 -20.47
CA ARG A 240 16.69 16.16 -21.75
C ARG A 240 16.98 14.88 -22.53
N PRO A 241 16.42 14.71 -23.74
CA PRO A 241 16.82 13.60 -24.59
C PRO A 241 18.33 13.76 -24.84
N ARG A 242 19.11 12.96 -24.12
CA ARG A 242 20.52 12.79 -24.45
C ARG A 242 20.55 11.85 -25.64
N THR A 243 20.56 12.43 -26.82
CA THR A 243 20.87 11.70 -28.06
C THR A 243 22.19 10.97 -27.84
N GLY A 244 22.17 9.63 -27.86
CA GLY A 244 23.34 8.78 -27.75
C GLY A 244 23.53 8.00 -26.44
N LEU A 245 22.60 8.08 -25.47
CA LEU A 245 22.60 7.17 -24.31
C LEU A 245 21.79 5.88 -24.62
N PRO A 246 22.23 4.73 -24.08
CA PRO A 246 21.43 3.52 -24.16
C PRO A 246 20.05 3.74 -23.56
N PRO A 247 19.01 3.01 -24.00
CA PRO A 247 17.65 3.15 -23.49
C PRO A 247 17.65 2.98 -21.98
N VAL A 248 16.98 3.91 -21.28
CA VAL A 248 16.71 3.78 -19.85
C VAL A 248 15.77 2.60 -19.66
N ALA A 249 16.12 1.67 -18.78
CA ALA A 249 15.26 0.53 -18.47
C ALA A 249 13.88 1.03 -17.97
N HIS A 250 12.82 0.62 -18.65
CA HIS A 250 11.44 0.95 -18.30
C HIS A 250 10.64 -0.26 -17.80
N ALA A 251 11.32 -1.35 -17.49
CA ALA A 251 10.70 -2.56 -16.97
C ALA A 251 11.39 -2.99 -15.67
N ALA A 252 10.60 -3.42 -14.70
CA ALA A 252 11.11 -4.17 -13.55
C ALA A 252 11.26 -5.63 -13.98
N LEU A 253 12.45 -6.19 -13.79
CA LEU A 253 12.75 -7.60 -14.05
C LEU A 253 12.96 -8.31 -12.73
N GLY A 254 12.11 -9.28 -12.42
CA GLY A 254 12.19 -10.07 -11.21
C GLY A 254 12.11 -11.57 -11.49
N VAL A 255 12.40 -12.35 -10.46
CA VAL A 255 12.24 -13.82 -10.46
C VAL A 255 11.36 -14.26 -9.32
N GLY A 256 10.62 -15.37 -9.52
CA GLY A 256 9.86 -16.05 -8.45
C GLY A 256 10.22 -17.53 -8.43
N ALA A 257 10.68 -18.03 -7.29
CA ALA A 257 11.18 -19.40 -7.12
C ALA A 257 10.12 -20.33 -6.52
N ILE A 258 9.71 -21.35 -7.25
CA ILE A 258 8.80 -22.40 -6.80
C ILE A 258 9.62 -23.53 -6.22
N LEU A 259 9.50 -23.74 -4.90
CA LEU A 259 10.03 -24.91 -4.19
C LEU A 259 8.87 -25.79 -3.78
N HIS A 260 8.78 -26.95 -4.39
CA HIS A 260 7.73 -27.94 -4.07
C HIS A 260 8.35 -29.31 -3.81
N GLY A 261 8.05 -29.88 -2.65
CA GLY A 261 8.57 -31.18 -2.23
C GLY A 261 7.56 -31.96 -1.41
N PRO A 262 7.97 -33.02 -0.70
CA PRO A 262 7.06 -33.85 0.11
C PRO A 262 6.29 -33.09 1.21
N ARG A 263 6.83 -31.95 1.66
CA ARG A 263 6.19 -31.09 2.65
C ARG A 263 5.21 -30.07 2.03
N GLY A 264 5.14 -29.99 0.71
CA GLY A 264 4.28 -29.04 -0.03
C GLY A 264 5.07 -27.93 -0.72
N LEU A 265 4.43 -26.80 -0.91
CA LEU A 265 4.95 -25.57 -1.52
C LEU A 265 5.47 -24.61 -0.44
N LEU A 266 6.68 -24.08 -0.61
CA LEU A 266 7.25 -23.10 0.30
C LEU A 266 6.71 -21.70 -0.03
N LEU A 267 6.14 -21.03 0.99
CA LEU A 267 5.69 -19.64 0.92
C LEU A 267 6.14 -18.89 2.17
N GLY A 268 6.56 -17.65 2.00
CA GLY A 268 6.87 -16.72 3.07
C GLY A 268 5.80 -15.65 3.21
N ARG A 269 5.65 -15.09 4.38
CA ARG A 269 4.74 -13.99 4.65
C ARG A 269 5.46 -12.66 4.54
N HIS A 270 5.09 -11.86 3.57
CA HIS A 270 5.60 -10.50 3.45
C HIS A 270 5.00 -9.59 4.53
N ARG A 271 5.76 -8.60 5.00
CA ARG A 271 5.29 -7.59 5.98
C ARG A 271 4.00 -6.87 5.56
N ARG A 272 3.67 -6.85 4.27
CA ARG A 272 2.39 -6.33 3.72
C ARG A 272 1.19 -7.22 4.04
N GLY A 273 1.43 -8.47 4.48
CA GLY A 273 0.41 -9.47 4.79
C GLY A 273 0.09 -10.45 3.68
N THR A 274 0.75 -10.37 2.53
CA THR A 274 0.66 -11.34 1.43
C THR A 274 1.59 -12.53 1.66
N TRP A 275 1.24 -13.67 1.04
CA TRP A 275 2.10 -14.84 0.96
C TRP A 275 2.79 -14.87 -0.39
N GLU A 276 4.08 -15.08 -0.39
CA GLU A 276 4.94 -14.91 -1.55
C GLU A 276 5.86 -16.11 -1.75
N LEU A 277 6.19 -16.37 -3.02
CA LEU A 277 7.33 -17.23 -3.36
C LEU A 277 8.62 -16.49 -3.02
N PRO A 278 9.71 -17.19 -2.67
CA PRO A 278 11.03 -16.58 -2.64
C PRO A 278 11.34 -15.94 -4.00
N GLY A 279 11.91 -14.72 -3.97
CA GLY A 279 12.25 -14.06 -5.21
C GLY A 279 12.49 -12.57 -5.07
N GLY A 280 13.05 -11.97 -6.10
CA GLY A 280 13.38 -10.55 -6.11
C GLY A 280 13.89 -10.08 -7.45
N THR A 281 14.64 -8.99 -7.44
CA THR A 281 15.07 -8.27 -8.65
C THR A 281 16.41 -8.80 -9.17
N VAL A 282 16.53 -8.93 -10.49
CA VAL A 282 17.79 -9.32 -11.16
C VAL A 282 18.82 -8.19 -11.02
N GLU A 283 20.00 -8.52 -10.50
CA GLU A 283 21.10 -7.59 -10.38
C GLU A 283 22.00 -7.56 -11.64
N PRO A 284 22.73 -6.44 -11.87
CA PRO A 284 23.61 -6.33 -13.01
C PRO A 284 24.69 -7.42 -13.05
N GLY A 285 24.72 -8.17 -14.13
CA GLY A 285 25.71 -9.24 -14.34
C GLY A 285 25.27 -10.63 -13.92
N GLU A 286 24.11 -10.77 -13.31
CA GLU A 286 23.51 -12.06 -12.95
C GLU A 286 22.73 -12.68 -14.12
N SER A 287 22.80 -14.00 -14.24
CA SER A 287 21.82 -14.77 -14.98
C SER A 287 20.55 -14.98 -14.14
N LEU A 288 19.42 -15.26 -14.77
CA LEU A 288 18.15 -15.53 -14.08
C LEU A 288 18.24 -16.66 -13.04
N ARG A 289 19.07 -17.69 -13.33
CA ARG A 289 19.26 -18.82 -12.41
C ARG A 289 20.11 -18.44 -11.20
N GLU A 290 21.14 -17.61 -11.40
CA GLU A 290 21.94 -17.06 -10.29
C GLU A 290 21.11 -16.15 -9.40
N THR A 291 20.28 -15.29 -9.99
CA THR A 291 19.32 -14.46 -9.22
C THR A 291 18.41 -15.32 -8.35
N VAL A 292 17.80 -16.38 -8.92
CA VAL A 292 16.93 -17.30 -8.15
C VAL A 292 17.66 -17.90 -6.96
N VAL A 293 18.90 -18.36 -7.14
CA VAL A 293 19.70 -18.98 -6.08
C VAL A 293 20.13 -17.94 -5.03
N ARG A 294 20.49 -16.74 -5.44
CA ARG A 294 20.85 -15.65 -4.52
C ARG A 294 19.66 -15.25 -3.66
N GLU A 295 18.53 -14.93 -4.26
CA GLU A 295 17.30 -14.52 -3.55
C GLU A 295 16.82 -15.65 -2.61
N LEU A 296 16.84 -16.89 -3.06
CA LEU A 296 16.51 -18.03 -2.22
C LEU A 296 17.37 -18.09 -0.95
N ARG A 297 18.68 -17.86 -1.09
CA ARG A 297 19.61 -17.87 0.04
C ARG A 297 19.40 -16.66 0.94
N GLU A 298 19.20 -15.47 0.38
CA GLU A 298 19.07 -14.23 1.12
C GLU A 298 17.77 -14.19 1.93
N GLU A 299 16.65 -14.61 1.36
CA GLU A 299 15.36 -14.57 2.02
C GLU A 299 15.10 -15.77 2.94
N THR A 300 15.60 -16.96 2.60
CA THR A 300 15.23 -18.21 3.29
C THR A 300 16.38 -18.94 3.97
N GLY A 301 17.64 -18.60 3.64
CA GLY A 301 18.82 -19.35 4.06
C GLY A 301 19.05 -20.67 3.33
N LEU A 302 18.15 -21.09 2.43
CA LEU A 302 18.28 -22.30 1.62
C LEU A 302 19.39 -22.14 0.56
N ARG A 303 20.03 -23.23 0.21
CA ARG A 303 21.09 -23.27 -0.81
C ARG A 303 20.66 -24.16 -1.96
N ALA A 304 20.83 -23.67 -3.17
CA ALA A 304 20.60 -24.44 -4.38
C ALA A 304 21.72 -24.21 -5.40
N ASP A 305 21.93 -25.14 -6.30
CA ASP A 305 22.82 -24.98 -7.44
C ASP A 305 22.03 -24.38 -8.62
N PRO A 306 22.56 -23.39 -9.36
CA PRO A 306 21.88 -22.83 -10.53
C PRO A 306 21.47 -23.88 -11.58
N SER A 307 22.17 -25.00 -11.71
CA SER A 307 21.80 -26.12 -12.60
C SER A 307 20.52 -26.83 -12.17
N LYS A 308 20.10 -26.67 -10.92
CA LYS A 308 18.84 -27.21 -10.37
C LYS A 308 17.65 -26.27 -10.53
N VAL A 309 17.87 -25.12 -11.15
CA VAL A 309 16.83 -24.13 -11.44
C VAL A 309 16.32 -24.31 -12.86
N ARG A 310 15.06 -24.70 -13.00
CA ARG A 310 14.36 -24.78 -14.27
C ARG A 310 13.49 -23.56 -14.47
N LEU A 311 13.79 -22.73 -15.45
CA LEU A 311 12.95 -21.57 -15.80
C LEU A 311 11.69 -22.04 -16.50
N LEU A 312 10.52 -21.50 -16.08
CA LEU A 312 9.22 -21.83 -16.68
C LEU A 312 8.91 -20.95 -17.89
N GLY A 313 9.18 -19.69 -17.77
CA GLY A 313 8.85 -18.68 -18.78
C GLY A 313 8.75 -17.31 -18.17
N THR A 314 8.36 -16.36 -19.01
CA THR A 314 8.21 -14.94 -18.67
C THR A 314 6.74 -14.58 -18.54
N LEU A 315 6.40 -13.95 -17.44
CA LEU A 315 5.11 -13.33 -17.17
C LEU A 315 5.25 -11.82 -17.40
N LEU A 316 4.46 -11.29 -18.30
CA LEU A 316 4.38 -9.87 -18.57
C LEU A 316 3.03 -9.33 -18.12
N ASP A 317 3.07 -8.38 -17.21
CA ASP A 317 1.91 -7.60 -16.84
C ASP A 317 2.26 -6.11 -16.73
N ARG A 318 1.29 -5.32 -16.35
CA ARG A 318 1.45 -3.89 -16.22
C ARG A 318 0.94 -3.47 -14.84
N VAL A 319 1.87 -3.01 -14.02
CA VAL A 319 1.56 -2.51 -12.69
C VAL A 319 1.94 -1.03 -12.64
N GLY A 320 0.94 -0.18 -12.42
CA GLY A 320 1.15 1.26 -12.32
C GLY A 320 1.79 1.92 -13.54
N GLY A 321 1.44 1.46 -14.74
CA GLY A 321 2.01 2.00 -15.99
C GLY A 321 3.42 1.50 -16.32
N VAL A 322 4.08 0.79 -15.40
CA VAL A 322 5.39 0.14 -15.62
C VAL A 322 5.18 -1.29 -16.10
N VAL A 323 5.89 -1.67 -17.15
CA VAL A 323 5.93 -3.07 -17.58
C VAL A 323 6.71 -3.85 -16.54
N ARG A 324 6.09 -4.87 -15.96
CA ARG A 324 6.75 -5.82 -15.07
C ARG A 324 6.98 -7.12 -15.82
N MET A 325 8.18 -7.62 -15.72
CA MET A 325 8.58 -8.91 -16.26
C MET A 325 8.98 -9.81 -15.09
N THR A 326 8.22 -10.85 -14.83
CA THR A 326 8.53 -11.85 -13.80
C THR A 326 8.88 -13.16 -14.46
N VAL A 327 10.03 -13.73 -14.13
CA VAL A 327 10.41 -15.06 -14.59
C VAL A 327 10.08 -16.07 -13.52
N GLY A 328 9.10 -16.93 -13.79
CA GLY A 328 8.79 -18.08 -12.95
C GLY A 328 9.86 -19.15 -13.07
N ALA A 329 10.33 -19.69 -11.95
CA ALA A 329 11.33 -20.75 -11.92
C ALA A 329 10.94 -21.84 -10.91
N VAL A 330 11.29 -23.10 -11.22
CA VAL A 330 11.18 -24.24 -10.29
C VAL A 330 12.58 -24.63 -9.83
N VAL A 331 12.80 -24.66 -8.53
CA VAL A 331 14.03 -25.20 -7.91
C VAL A 331 13.75 -26.67 -7.60
N THR A 332 14.52 -27.57 -8.23
CA THR A 332 14.25 -29.01 -8.15
C THR A 332 15.02 -29.70 -7.04
N ASP A 333 16.04 -29.04 -6.49
CA ASP A 333 16.88 -29.57 -5.41
C ASP A 333 17.50 -28.43 -4.60
N TRP A 334 17.55 -28.59 -3.29
CA TRP A 334 18.10 -27.59 -2.37
C TRP A 334 18.56 -28.22 -1.06
N GLU A 335 19.41 -27.52 -0.32
CA GLU A 335 19.92 -27.91 0.98
C GLU A 335 19.49 -26.91 2.06
N GLY A 336 19.31 -27.40 3.29
CA GLY A 336 18.99 -26.62 4.48
C GLY A 336 17.50 -26.62 4.83
N GLU A 337 17.18 -25.84 5.85
CA GLU A 337 15.81 -25.59 6.30
C GLU A 337 15.51 -24.10 6.16
N PRO A 338 14.29 -23.72 5.70
CA PRO A 338 13.95 -22.32 5.55
C PRO A 338 13.87 -21.63 6.91
N ALA A 339 14.46 -20.46 7.02
CA ALA A 339 14.47 -19.63 8.21
C ALA A 339 14.43 -18.15 7.82
N ASP A 340 13.82 -17.34 8.67
CA ASP A 340 13.77 -15.89 8.50
C ASP A 340 15.17 -15.30 8.52
N GLN A 341 15.45 -14.41 7.58
CA GLN A 341 16.74 -13.76 7.46
C GLN A 341 16.66 -12.29 7.94
N PRO A 342 17.68 -11.80 8.65
CA PRO A 342 17.69 -10.42 9.15
C PRO A 342 17.67 -9.39 8.02
N GLY A 343 16.75 -8.43 8.12
CA GLY A 343 16.63 -7.33 7.14
C GLY A 343 15.67 -7.60 6.00
N GLU A 344 15.23 -8.84 5.80
CA GLU A 344 14.30 -9.21 4.73
C GLU A 344 12.86 -8.77 5.02
N SER A 345 12.13 -8.53 3.94
CA SER A 345 10.72 -8.12 4.01
C SER A 345 9.74 -9.29 4.05
N VAL A 346 10.22 -10.49 3.71
CA VAL A 346 9.48 -11.75 3.71
C VAL A 346 10.07 -12.65 4.80
N GLY A 347 9.21 -13.30 5.56
CA GLY A 347 9.58 -14.23 6.63
C GLY A 347 8.44 -15.18 6.95
N ASP A 348 8.43 -15.78 8.14
CA ASP A 348 7.42 -16.76 8.56
C ASP A 348 7.23 -17.88 7.49
N TRP A 349 8.36 -18.41 7.00
CA TRP A 349 8.42 -19.40 5.93
C TRP A 349 7.72 -20.71 6.32
N ARG A 350 6.74 -21.14 5.51
CA ARG A 350 5.92 -22.33 5.76
C ARG A 350 5.73 -23.15 4.51
N TRP A 351 5.53 -24.47 4.72
CA TRP A 351 5.18 -25.42 3.68
C TRP A 351 3.66 -25.61 3.63
N TYR A 352 3.07 -25.42 2.46
CA TYR A 352 1.63 -25.51 2.24
C TYR A 352 1.28 -26.66 1.28
N SER A 353 0.25 -27.42 1.62
CA SER A 353 -0.36 -28.34 0.64
C SER A 353 -0.93 -27.52 -0.52
N LEU A 354 -0.78 -28.03 -1.75
CA LEU A 354 -1.37 -27.37 -2.94
C LEU A 354 -2.90 -27.29 -2.88
N ASP A 355 -3.55 -28.19 -2.13
CA ASP A 355 -4.99 -28.20 -1.92
C ASP A 355 -5.46 -27.17 -0.86
N HIS A 356 -4.52 -26.62 -0.09
CA HIS A 356 -4.79 -25.70 1.01
C HIS A 356 -3.77 -24.57 1.04
N LEU A 357 -3.72 -23.81 -0.05
CA LEU A 357 -2.89 -22.62 -0.12
C LEU A 357 -3.46 -21.50 0.76
N PRO A 358 -2.60 -20.64 1.33
CA PRO A 358 -3.07 -19.54 2.17
C PRO A 358 -3.83 -18.51 1.33
N PRO A 359 -4.81 -17.81 1.91
CA PRO A 359 -5.44 -16.68 1.25
C PRO A 359 -4.43 -15.54 1.06
N SER A 360 -4.71 -14.63 0.14
CA SER A 360 -3.89 -13.43 -0.11
C SER A 360 -2.48 -13.74 -0.63
N LEU A 361 -2.39 -14.58 -1.65
CA LEU A 361 -1.15 -14.75 -2.41
C LEU A 361 -0.80 -13.43 -3.13
N PHE A 362 0.47 -13.08 -3.10
CA PHE A 362 0.97 -11.96 -3.92
C PHE A 362 0.77 -12.27 -5.42
N VAL A 363 0.35 -11.26 -6.18
CA VAL A 363 -0.09 -11.46 -7.56
C VAL A 363 0.97 -12.14 -8.44
N CYS A 364 2.25 -11.76 -8.33
CA CYS A 364 3.32 -12.41 -9.11
C CYS A 364 3.50 -13.88 -8.71
N SER A 365 3.38 -14.18 -7.43
CA SER A 365 3.46 -15.55 -6.92
C SER A 365 2.29 -16.39 -7.42
N ALA A 366 1.08 -15.84 -7.36
CA ALA A 366 -0.12 -16.47 -7.90
C ALA A 366 -0.01 -16.76 -9.40
N GLN A 367 0.44 -15.78 -10.19
CA GLN A 367 0.68 -15.92 -11.62
C GLN A 367 1.76 -16.97 -11.94
N SER A 368 2.85 -16.99 -11.18
CA SER A 368 3.92 -18.00 -11.35
C SER A 368 3.44 -19.40 -11.02
N LEU A 369 2.64 -19.54 -9.99
CA LEU A 369 2.05 -20.83 -9.58
C LEU A 369 1.07 -21.38 -10.62
N THR A 370 0.19 -20.55 -11.17
CA THR A 370 -0.74 -20.96 -12.23
C THR A 370 -0.06 -21.19 -13.57
N ALA A 371 1.04 -20.51 -13.86
CA ALA A 371 1.89 -20.83 -15.01
C ALA A 371 2.58 -22.19 -14.87
N TRP A 372 2.95 -22.58 -13.64
CA TRP A 372 3.50 -23.90 -13.32
C TRP A 372 2.44 -25.00 -13.28
N ARG A 373 1.31 -24.73 -12.65
CA ARG A 373 0.19 -25.66 -12.43
C ARG A 373 -1.13 -24.94 -12.72
N PRO A 374 -1.60 -24.97 -13.98
CA PRO A 374 -2.84 -24.29 -14.38
C PRO A 374 -4.11 -24.83 -13.71
N ASP A 375 -4.03 -26.00 -13.10
CA ASP A 375 -5.11 -26.65 -12.36
C ASP A 375 -5.28 -26.13 -10.93
N LEU A 376 -4.36 -25.30 -10.42
CA LEU A 376 -4.49 -24.74 -9.08
C LEU A 376 -5.67 -23.75 -9.02
N PRO A 377 -6.52 -23.82 -7.99
CA PRO A 377 -7.67 -22.95 -7.82
C PRO A 377 -7.27 -21.57 -7.27
N ILE A 378 -6.39 -20.87 -7.99
CA ILE A 378 -5.89 -19.56 -7.63
C ILE A 378 -6.49 -18.53 -8.58
N ASP A 379 -7.24 -17.58 -8.02
CA ASP A 379 -7.72 -16.41 -8.76
C ASP A 379 -6.70 -15.27 -8.65
N HIS A 380 -6.35 -14.67 -9.79
CA HIS A 380 -5.39 -13.57 -9.86
C HIS A 380 -5.60 -12.71 -11.10
N ALA A 381 -5.04 -11.49 -11.08
CA ALA A 381 -5.00 -10.62 -12.25
C ALA A 381 -4.25 -11.29 -13.41
N PRO A 382 -4.75 -11.20 -14.65
CA PRO A 382 -4.14 -11.86 -15.80
C PRO A 382 -2.76 -11.30 -16.12
N ALA A 383 -1.82 -12.18 -16.49
CA ALA A 383 -0.54 -11.83 -17.07
C ALA A 383 -0.36 -12.53 -18.42
N HIS A 384 0.39 -11.93 -19.33
CA HIS A 384 0.80 -12.62 -20.55
C HIS A 384 1.97 -13.55 -20.24
N PHE A 385 1.73 -14.85 -20.34
CA PHE A 385 2.75 -15.86 -20.11
C PHE A 385 3.36 -16.33 -21.42
N THR A 386 4.70 -16.28 -21.50
CA THR A 386 5.49 -16.85 -22.60
C THR A 386 6.38 -17.95 -22.02
N PRO A 387 6.10 -19.24 -22.33
CA PRO A 387 6.92 -20.33 -21.84
C PRO A 387 8.31 -20.33 -22.46
N TYR A 388 9.31 -20.78 -21.71
CA TYR A 388 10.61 -21.09 -22.25
C TYR A 388 10.66 -22.54 -22.75
N ASP A 389 11.25 -22.74 -23.92
CA ASP A 389 11.44 -24.08 -24.49
C ASP A 389 12.74 -24.65 -23.96
N ASP A 390 12.67 -25.56 -22.99
CA ASP A 390 13.85 -26.23 -22.40
C ASP A 390 14.57 -27.19 -23.39
N ARG A 391 14.11 -27.28 -24.64
CA ARG A 391 14.69 -28.18 -25.64
C ARG A 391 15.88 -27.59 -26.43
N ALA A 392 16.22 -26.33 -26.22
CA ALA A 392 17.26 -25.62 -26.96
C ALA A 392 18.63 -25.54 -26.24
N GLY A 393 18.88 -26.39 -25.25
CA GLY A 393 20.13 -26.38 -24.46
C GLY A 393 20.97 -27.64 -24.56
N GLY A 394 21.02 -28.27 -25.73
CA GLY A 394 21.83 -29.45 -25.91
C GLY A 394 22.24 -29.68 -27.36
N ALA A 395 23.18 -28.85 -27.88
CA ALA A 395 24.13 -29.24 -28.92
C ALA A 395 25.12 -28.10 -29.22
N ASP A 396 26.36 -28.44 -29.10
CA ASP A 396 27.52 -27.95 -29.84
C ASP A 396 28.16 -26.59 -29.51
N GLY A 397 29.47 -26.74 -29.06
CA GLY A 397 30.51 -25.81 -29.33
C GLY A 397 31.41 -25.51 -28.14
#